data_60673e88277dd6df8b6d8ffa2ba3c4ce
#
_entry.id   60673e88277dd6df8b6d8ffa2ba3c4ce
#
_cell.length_a   1.000
_cell.length_b   1.000
_cell.length_c   1.000
_cell.angle_alpha   90.00
_cell.angle_beta   90.00
_cell.angle_gamma   90.00
#
_symmetry.space_group_name_H-M   'P 1'
#
loop_
_entity.id
_entity.type
_entity.pdbx_description
1 polymer ?
#
loop_
_entity_poly.entity_id
_entity_poly.type
_entity_poly.pdbx_seq_one_letter_code
_entity_poly.pdbx_strand_id
1 'polypeptide(L)'
;RRPGVRRRVPPGRSAAGSPLVARSRLIGLAAALALVAPLTACSDTSVMHMQVGQCILLPEEKTATTVETTNCTSEHDAEVFYMTSVDDGDFPGEAALNNAAEKACISNFKDYVGSHYVTSTLDATWMLPTKDSWAQNDRSITCLARPLDHSKLTKSVKDSGL
;
A
#
# COMPACT_ATOMS: atom_id res chain seq x y z
N ARG A 1 37.26 13.96 49.28
CA ARG A 1 38.14 13.00 50.00
C ARG A 1 37.61 11.60 49.82
N ARG A 2 38.21 10.89 48.86
CA ARG A 2 38.86 9.55 48.84
C ARG A 2 38.31 8.45 49.74
N PRO A 3 38.59 7.14 49.50
CA PRO A 3 39.10 6.40 48.33
C PRO A 3 38.27 5.13 48.05
N GLY A 4 38.27 4.45 46.94
CA GLY A 4 39.23 3.54 46.34
C GLY A 4 39.30 2.16 46.98
N VAL A 5 38.77 1.09 46.30
CA VAL A 5 39.28 -0.28 46.48
C VAL A 5 39.21 -1.04 45.14
N ARG A 6 40.40 -1.38 44.63
CA ARG A 6 40.66 -2.37 43.59
C ARG A 6 40.64 -3.77 44.23
N ARG A 7 40.10 -4.76 43.56
CA ARG A 7 40.50 -6.19 43.70
C ARG A 7 40.39 -6.88 42.35
N ARG A 8 41.45 -7.15 41.79
CA ARG A 8 42.37 -8.29 41.54
C ARG A 8 41.67 -9.53 41.01
N VAL A 9 42.10 -9.85 39.80
CA VAL A 9 41.98 -11.13 39.06
C VAL A 9 42.98 -12.13 39.68
N PRO A 10 42.71 -13.42 39.68
CA PRO A 10 43.74 -14.42 39.51
C PRO A 10 43.53 -15.34 38.31
N PRO A 11 44.63 -15.86 37.71
CA PRO A 11 44.61 -16.70 36.55
C PRO A 11 44.82 -18.19 36.89
N GLY A 12 44.54 -19.03 35.89
CA GLY A 12 45.12 -20.35 35.79
C GLY A 12 44.09 -21.48 35.84
N ARG A 13 44.04 -22.40 34.95
CA ARG A 13 45.08 -23.33 34.47
C ARG A 13 44.57 -24.15 33.30
N SER A 14 45.44 -24.37 32.40
CA SER A 14 45.39 -25.39 31.34
C SER A 14 45.27 -26.81 31.87
N ALA A 15 44.59 -27.67 31.15
CA ALA A 15 44.98 -29.06 31.00
C ALA A 15 44.43 -29.67 29.70
N ALA A 16 45.34 -30.26 28.99
CA ALA A 16 45.24 -30.94 27.73
C ALA A 16 44.52 -32.30 27.81
N GLY A 17 44.05 -32.80 26.67
CA GLY A 17 43.65 -34.18 26.53
C GLY A 17 42.88 -34.46 25.23
N SER A 18 43.56 -34.72 24.11
CA SER A 18 43.03 -35.54 22.99
C SER A 18 43.12 -37.02 23.35
N PRO A 19 42.41 -37.97 22.70
CA PRO A 19 42.44 -38.20 21.25
C PRO A 19 41.15 -38.77 20.59
N LEU A 20 41.05 -38.58 19.28
CA LEU A 20 40.60 -39.47 18.19
C LEU A 20 39.59 -40.60 18.53
N VAL A 21 38.38 -40.50 17.92
CA VAL A 21 37.80 -41.63 17.18
C VAL A 21 37.02 -41.12 15.99
N ALA A 22 37.46 -41.40 14.79
CA ALA A 22 36.76 -41.26 13.55
C ALA A 22 35.58 -42.24 13.48
N ARG A 23 34.39 -41.73 13.24
CA ARG A 23 33.27 -42.51 12.68
C ARG A 23 32.54 -41.70 11.66
N SER A 24 32.90 -42.00 10.38
CA SER A 24 32.09 -41.64 9.22
C SER A 24 30.64 -42.08 9.40
N ARG A 25 29.72 -41.14 9.40
CA ARG A 25 28.33 -41.41 9.11
C ARG A 25 27.92 -40.50 7.94
N LEU A 26 27.72 -41.14 6.82
CA LEU A 26 27.01 -40.60 5.66
C LEU A 26 25.64 -40.13 6.14
N ILE A 27 25.45 -38.82 6.22
CA ILE A 27 24.12 -38.22 6.42
C ILE A 27 23.68 -37.72 5.09
N GLY A 28 22.67 -38.41 4.55
CA GLY A 28 22.03 -38.02 3.28
C GLY A 28 21.50 -36.61 3.32
N LEU A 29 21.83 -35.86 2.28
CA LEU A 29 21.26 -34.56 1.96
C LEU A 29 19.80 -34.76 1.57
N ALA A 30 18.88 -34.60 2.51
CA ALA A 30 17.47 -34.41 2.20
C ALA A 30 17.30 -32.94 1.79
N ALA A 31 17.23 -32.68 0.48
CA ALA A 31 16.87 -31.39 -0.04
C ALA A 31 15.40 -31.11 0.27
N ALA A 32 15.14 -30.35 1.33
CA ALA A 32 13.82 -29.81 1.61
C ALA A 32 13.56 -28.67 0.62
N LEU A 33 12.76 -28.92 -0.42
CA LEU A 33 12.16 -27.86 -1.24
C LEU A 33 11.19 -27.09 -0.35
N ALA A 34 11.61 -25.95 0.15
CA ALA A 34 10.73 -24.98 0.76
C ALA A 34 9.87 -24.33 -0.35
N LEU A 35 8.60 -24.70 -0.45
CA LEU A 35 7.61 -23.96 -1.22
C LEU A 35 7.46 -22.58 -0.58
N VAL A 36 8.10 -21.57 -1.16
CA VAL A 36 7.83 -20.18 -0.83
C VAL A 36 6.52 -19.81 -1.53
N ALA A 37 5.41 -19.89 -0.81
CA ALA A 37 4.15 -19.32 -1.26
C ALA A 37 4.31 -17.79 -1.32
N PRO A 38 3.93 -17.10 -2.42
CA PRO A 38 3.89 -15.67 -2.45
C PRO A 38 2.83 -15.20 -1.43
N LEU A 39 3.26 -14.57 -0.36
CA LEU A 39 2.38 -13.80 0.52
C LEU A 39 1.93 -12.57 -0.29
N THR A 40 0.70 -12.59 -0.77
CA THR A 40 0.05 -11.37 -1.25
C THR A 40 -0.16 -10.48 -0.03
N ALA A 41 0.73 -9.52 0.14
CA ALA A 41 0.61 -8.54 1.20
C ALA A 41 -0.48 -7.54 0.80
N CYS A 42 -1.68 -7.69 1.36
CA CYS A 42 -2.64 -6.61 1.47
C CYS A 42 -2.16 -5.69 2.59
N SER A 43 -2.13 -4.39 2.36
CA SER A 43 -1.80 -3.40 3.39
C SER A 43 -2.87 -2.33 3.44
N ASP A 44 -3.24 -1.94 4.65
CA ASP A 44 -4.12 -0.79 4.87
C ASP A 44 -3.36 0.50 4.61
N THR A 45 -3.92 1.35 3.77
CA THR A 45 -3.37 2.67 3.48
C THR A 45 -4.39 3.73 3.89
N SER A 46 -3.94 4.75 4.63
CA SER A 46 -4.79 5.90 4.91
C SER A 46 -5.19 6.58 3.60
N VAL A 47 -6.46 6.95 3.46
CA VAL A 47 -6.96 7.67 2.28
C VAL A 47 -6.20 8.97 2.01
N MET A 48 -5.60 9.58 3.04
CA MET A 48 -4.77 10.78 2.95
C MET A 48 -3.36 10.53 2.37
N HIS A 49 -2.94 9.26 2.21
CA HIS A 49 -1.60 8.87 1.75
C HIS A 49 -1.63 7.97 0.52
N MET A 50 -2.72 8.00 -0.24
CA MET A 50 -2.84 7.24 -1.48
C MET A 50 -1.90 7.79 -2.56
N GLN A 51 -1.60 6.96 -3.54
CA GLN A 51 -0.72 7.32 -4.66
C GLN A 51 -1.33 6.87 -5.98
N VAL A 52 -1.05 7.61 -7.04
CA VAL A 52 -1.44 7.23 -8.40
C VAL A 52 -0.82 5.87 -8.76
N GLY A 53 -1.62 4.98 -9.32
CA GLY A 53 -1.24 3.60 -9.67
C GLY A 53 -1.53 2.57 -8.58
N GLN A 54 -2.03 2.98 -7.41
CA GLN A 54 -2.46 2.03 -6.38
C GLN A 54 -3.78 1.34 -6.75
N CYS A 55 -3.80 0.01 -6.66
CA CYS A 55 -4.98 -0.81 -6.80
C CYS A 55 -5.57 -1.10 -5.42
N ILE A 56 -6.87 -0.88 -5.27
CA ILE A 56 -7.56 -0.86 -3.98
C ILE A 56 -8.79 -1.76 -3.97
N LEU A 57 -9.12 -2.23 -2.78
CA LEU A 57 -10.41 -2.79 -2.46
C LEU A 57 -11.26 -1.67 -1.85
N LEU A 58 -12.42 -1.42 -2.44
CA LEU A 58 -13.31 -0.37 -1.96
C LEU A 58 -13.97 -0.82 -0.66
N PRO A 59 -13.98 0.03 0.37
CA PRO A 59 -14.66 -0.27 1.61
C PRO A 59 -16.18 -0.32 1.40
N GLU A 60 -16.87 -1.16 2.16
CA GLU A 60 -18.33 -1.21 2.15
C GLU A 60 -18.95 0.07 2.72
N GLU A 61 -18.23 0.76 3.60
CA GLU A 61 -18.66 2.00 4.22
C GLU A 61 -18.23 3.23 3.40
N LYS A 62 -19.13 4.20 3.25
CA LYS A 62 -18.90 5.42 2.46
C LYS A 62 -17.89 6.40 3.08
N THR A 63 -17.56 6.24 4.35
CA THR A 63 -16.67 7.13 5.10
C THR A 63 -15.51 6.36 5.74
N ALA A 64 -14.76 5.63 4.94
CA ALA A 64 -13.57 4.94 5.41
C ALA A 64 -12.40 5.90 5.57
N THR A 65 -11.64 5.74 6.65
CA THR A 65 -10.37 6.45 6.88
C THR A 65 -9.17 5.72 6.30
N THR A 66 -9.32 4.43 6.03
CA THR A 66 -8.33 3.56 5.40
C THR A 66 -8.96 2.77 4.27
N VAL A 67 -8.16 2.43 3.27
CA VAL A 67 -8.51 1.51 2.20
C VAL A 67 -7.47 0.39 2.15
N GLU A 68 -7.92 -0.80 1.83
CA GLU A 68 -7.04 -1.92 1.61
C GLU A 68 -6.41 -1.81 0.21
N THR A 69 -5.08 -1.86 0.15
CA THR A 69 -4.32 -1.83 -1.11
C THR A 69 -3.83 -3.23 -1.47
N THR A 70 -3.80 -3.52 -2.76
CA THR A 70 -3.35 -4.81 -3.28
C THR A 70 -2.52 -4.64 -4.55
N ASN A 71 -1.88 -5.71 -5.01
CA ASN A 71 -1.21 -5.71 -6.30
C ASN A 71 -2.26 -5.66 -7.42
N CYS A 72 -2.01 -4.84 -8.46
CA CYS A 72 -2.91 -4.73 -9.60
C CYS A 72 -3.07 -6.02 -10.43
N THR A 73 -2.24 -7.03 -10.20
CA THR A 73 -2.40 -8.38 -10.76
C THR A 73 -3.31 -9.29 -9.95
N SER A 74 -3.73 -8.86 -8.76
CA SER A 74 -4.75 -9.51 -7.93
C SER A 74 -6.11 -8.87 -8.19
N GLU A 75 -7.20 -9.53 -7.77
CA GLU A 75 -8.54 -8.95 -7.83
C GLU A 75 -8.62 -7.68 -7.00
N HIS A 76 -9.13 -6.60 -7.60
CA HIS A 76 -9.32 -5.32 -6.94
C HIS A 76 -10.53 -4.57 -7.52
N ASP A 77 -11.02 -3.58 -6.80
CA ASP A 77 -12.25 -2.85 -7.17
C ASP A 77 -11.96 -1.62 -8.03
N ALA A 78 -10.85 -0.94 -7.75
CA ALA A 78 -10.51 0.31 -8.41
C ALA A 78 -9.01 0.56 -8.42
N GLU A 79 -8.57 1.46 -9.28
CA GLU A 79 -7.20 1.96 -9.34
C GLU A 79 -7.18 3.49 -9.25
N VAL A 80 -6.26 4.03 -8.47
CA VAL A 80 -6.04 5.48 -8.37
C VAL A 80 -5.39 5.97 -9.66
N PHE A 81 -6.11 6.73 -10.45
CA PHE A 81 -5.59 7.21 -11.73
C PHE A 81 -5.13 8.67 -11.72
N TYR A 82 -5.63 9.48 -10.79
CA TYR A 82 -5.23 10.89 -10.66
C TYR A 82 -5.44 11.38 -9.22
N MET A 83 -4.64 12.34 -8.82
CA MET A 83 -4.78 13.01 -7.53
C MET A 83 -4.51 14.50 -7.70
N THR A 84 -5.25 15.30 -6.96
CA THR A 84 -5.06 16.74 -6.89
C THR A 84 -5.44 17.24 -5.49
N SER A 85 -5.13 18.47 -5.20
CA SER A 85 -5.52 19.13 -3.96
C SER A 85 -6.35 20.37 -4.26
N VAL A 86 -7.29 20.68 -3.38
CA VAL A 86 -7.98 21.97 -3.38
C VAL A 86 -7.20 23.00 -2.57
N ASP A 87 -7.45 24.26 -2.85
CA ASP A 87 -6.78 25.37 -2.16
C ASP A 87 -7.12 25.39 -0.67
N ASP A 88 -6.18 25.93 0.13
CA ASP A 88 -6.38 26.15 1.54
C ASP A 88 -7.51 27.17 1.80
N GLY A 89 -8.16 27.00 2.94
CA GLY A 89 -9.26 27.87 3.37
C GLY A 89 -10.27 27.13 4.23
N ASP A 90 -11.43 27.75 4.39
CA ASP A 90 -12.57 27.12 5.07
C ASP A 90 -13.08 25.93 4.27
N PHE A 91 -13.68 24.94 4.95
CA PHE A 91 -14.28 23.78 4.30
C PHE A 91 -15.36 24.22 3.29
N PRO A 92 -15.17 23.99 1.98
CA PRO A 92 -16.05 24.56 0.94
C PRO A 92 -17.41 23.85 0.82
N GLY A 93 -17.56 22.73 1.53
CA GLY A 93 -18.74 21.88 1.47
C GLY A 93 -18.67 20.80 0.39
N GLU A 94 -19.42 19.74 0.59
CA GLU A 94 -19.40 18.55 -0.28
C GLU A 94 -19.75 18.86 -1.74
N ALA A 95 -20.73 19.76 -1.98
CA ALA A 95 -21.13 20.10 -3.35
C ALA A 95 -20.00 20.76 -4.16
N ALA A 96 -19.25 21.67 -3.53
CA ALA A 96 -18.11 22.33 -4.16
C ALA A 96 -16.96 21.34 -4.42
N LEU A 97 -16.68 20.44 -3.46
CA LEU A 97 -15.68 19.39 -3.60
C LEU A 97 -16.05 18.40 -4.71
N ASN A 98 -17.32 17.97 -4.79
CA ASN A 98 -17.79 17.09 -5.87
C ASN A 98 -17.61 17.72 -7.24
N ASN A 99 -17.98 19.00 -7.42
CA ASN A 99 -17.80 19.71 -8.69
C ASN A 99 -16.32 19.83 -9.08
N ALA A 100 -15.44 20.08 -8.10
CA ALA A 100 -14.01 20.14 -8.33
C ALA A 100 -13.45 18.75 -8.74
N ALA A 101 -13.90 17.70 -8.06
CA ALA A 101 -13.50 16.32 -8.34
C ALA A 101 -13.98 15.86 -9.71
N GLU A 102 -15.25 16.05 -10.06
CA GLU A 102 -15.78 15.70 -11.37
C GLU A 102 -14.94 16.34 -12.47
N LYS A 103 -14.71 17.65 -12.40
CA LYS A 103 -13.90 18.36 -13.38
C LYS A 103 -12.48 17.80 -13.46
N ALA A 104 -11.81 17.60 -12.32
CA ALA A 104 -10.42 17.13 -12.29
C ALA A 104 -10.31 15.68 -12.78
N CYS A 105 -11.17 14.78 -12.29
CA CYS A 105 -11.10 13.36 -12.61
C CYS A 105 -11.45 13.11 -14.10
N ILE A 106 -12.53 13.69 -14.61
CA ILE A 106 -12.93 13.50 -16.01
C ILE A 106 -11.89 14.08 -16.99
N SER A 107 -11.30 15.25 -16.66
CA SER A 107 -10.28 15.87 -17.52
C SER A 107 -8.98 15.06 -17.61
N ASN A 108 -8.61 14.32 -16.57
CA ASN A 108 -7.36 13.56 -16.51
C ASN A 108 -7.55 12.05 -16.78
N PHE A 109 -8.78 11.59 -16.98
CA PHE A 109 -9.08 10.17 -17.19
C PHE A 109 -8.38 9.60 -18.43
N LYS A 110 -8.49 10.28 -19.56
CA LYS A 110 -7.90 9.82 -20.82
C LYS A 110 -6.39 9.68 -20.76
N ASP A 111 -5.72 10.62 -20.10
CA ASP A 111 -4.26 10.64 -20.04
C ASP A 111 -3.70 9.45 -19.26
N TYR A 112 -4.51 8.87 -18.37
CA TYR A 112 -4.12 7.69 -17.61
C TYR A 112 -4.61 6.39 -18.26
N VAL A 113 -5.88 6.31 -18.62
CA VAL A 113 -6.52 5.07 -19.13
C VAL A 113 -6.22 4.83 -20.60
N GLY A 114 -6.03 5.89 -21.40
CA GLY A 114 -5.81 5.81 -22.84
C GLY A 114 -7.09 5.86 -23.68
N SER A 115 -8.28 5.91 -23.06
CA SER A 115 -9.58 6.07 -23.72
C SER A 115 -10.32 7.29 -23.19
N HIS A 116 -11.24 7.84 -23.99
CA HIS A 116 -12.12 8.90 -23.49
C HIS A 116 -13.14 8.35 -22.49
N TYR A 117 -13.37 9.07 -21.40
CA TYR A 117 -14.32 8.68 -20.35
C TYR A 117 -15.70 8.27 -20.93
N VAL A 118 -16.27 9.05 -21.83
CA VAL A 118 -17.60 8.82 -22.40
C VAL A 118 -17.73 7.54 -23.25
N THR A 119 -16.61 6.95 -23.64
CA THR A 119 -16.57 5.70 -24.44
C THR A 119 -15.91 4.54 -23.69
N SER A 120 -15.51 4.78 -22.46
CA SER A 120 -14.84 3.80 -21.62
C SER A 120 -15.82 2.77 -21.03
N THR A 121 -15.33 1.58 -20.77
CA THR A 121 -16.03 0.57 -19.93
C THR A 121 -15.77 0.77 -18.44
N LEU A 122 -14.96 1.78 -18.11
CA LEU A 122 -14.67 2.19 -16.75
C LEU A 122 -15.47 3.44 -16.37
N ASP A 123 -15.81 3.53 -15.10
CA ASP A 123 -16.35 4.72 -14.46
C ASP A 123 -15.26 5.46 -13.70
N ALA A 124 -15.38 6.77 -13.60
CA ALA A 124 -14.57 7.61 -12.74
C ALA A 124 -15.35 7.96 -11.47
N THR A 125 -14.85 7.51 -10.35
CA THR A 125 -15.35 7.89 -9.02
C THR A 125 -14.23 8.58 -8.23
N TRP A 126 -14.54 9.12 -7.06
CA TRP A 126 -13.55 9.86 -6.28
C TRP A 126 -13.77 9.77 -4.79
N MET A 127 -12.68 9.96 -4.06
CA MET A 127 -12.67 10.20 -2.63
C MET A 127 -12.40 11.68 -2.37
N LEU A 128 -13.10 12.24 -1.41
CA LEU A 128 -13.07 13.65 -1.05
C LEU A 128 -12.69 13.84 0.41
N PRO A 129 -12.07 14.97 0.76
CA PRO A 129 -11.92 15.35 2.16
C PRO A 129 -13.28 15.44 2.84
N THR A 130 -13.37 14.88 4.03
CA THR A 130 -14.49 15.11 4.92
C THR A 130 -14.25 16.39 5.72
N LYS A 131 -15.28 16.91 6.40
CA LYS A 131 -15.11 18.05 7.30
C LYS A 131 -14.08 17.76 8.41
N ASP A 132 -14.04 16.53 8.89
CA ASP A 132 -13.12 16.11 9.96
C ASP A 132 -11.68 15.95 9.44
N SER A 133 -11.48 15.35 8.26
CA SER A 133 -10.15 15.25 7.66
C SER A 133 -9.65 16.62 7.18
N TRP A 134 -10.55 17.52 6.73
CA TRP A 134 -10.21 18.90 6.40
C TRP A 134 -9.62 19.67 7.59
N ALA A 135 -10.18 19.46 8.79
CA ALA A 135 -9.63 20.00 10.02
C ALA A 135 -8.23 19.44 10.37
N GLN A 136 -7.87 18.30 9.80
CA GLN A 136 -6.55 17.67 9.89
C GLN A 136 -5.66 17.98 8.67
N ASN A 137 -6.01 19.04 7.93
CA ASN A 137 -5.27 19.52 6.77
C ASN A 137 -5.34 18.61 5.52
N ASP A 138 -6.33 17.73 5.42
CA ASP A 138 -6.61 16.99 4.20
C ASP A 138 -7.26 17.92 3.15
N ARG A 139 -6.66 17.96 1.96
CA ARG A 139 -7.12 18.74 0.80
C ARG A 139 -7.21 17.86 -0.44
N SER A 140 -7.03 16.57 -0.29
CA SER A 140 -6.83 15.65 -1.40
C SER A 140 -8.13 15.24 -2.07
N ILE A 141 -8.19 15.38 -3.38
CA ILE A 141 -9.16 14.70 -4.25
C ILE A 141 -8.44 13.52 -4.88
N THR A 142 -8.93 12.31 -4.64
CA THR A 142 -8.36 11.07 -5.21
C THR A 142 -9.33 10.49 -6.23
N CYS A 143 -8.92 10.43 -7.48
CA CYS A 143 -9.70 9.91 -8.59
C CYS A 143 -9.46 8.42 -8.80
N LEU A 144 -10.52 7.64 -8.89
CA LEU A 144 -10.52 6.19 -8.99
C LEU A 144 -11.21 5.74 -10.27
N ALA A 145 -10.54 4.85 -11.02
CA ALA A 145 -11.14 4.17 -12.17
C ALA A 145 -11.60 2.78 -11.72
N ARG A 146 -12.85 2.42 -12.05
CA ARG A 146 -13.47 1.14 -11.72
C ARG A 146 -14.36 0.65 -12.86
N PRO A 147 -14.62 -0.66 -13.03
CA PRO A 147 -15.56 -1.13 -14.04
C PRO A 147 -16.97 -0.60 -13.82
N LEU A 148 -17.66 -0.21 -14.90
CA LEU A 148 -19.06 0.25 -14.87
C LEU A 148 -20.02 -0.81 -14.32
N ASP A 149 -19.73 -2.07 -14.57
CA ASP A 149 -20.54 -3.21 -14.10
C ASP A 149 -20.18 -3.70 -12.70
N HIS A 150 -19.28 -2.98 -12.03
CA HIS A 150 -18.76 -3.31 -10.69
C HIS A 150 -18.04 -4.66 -10.58
N SER A 151 -17.61 -5.24 -11.69
CA SER A 151 -16.75 -6.42 -11.70
C SER A 151 -15.37 -6.08 -11.11
N LYS A 152 -14.60 -7.13 -10.77
CA LYS A 152 -13.24 -6.95 -10.31
C LYS A 152 -12.27 -6.76 -11.48
N LEU A 153 -11.31 -5.89 -11.26
CA LEU A 153 -10.13 -5.77 -12.11
C LEU A 153 -9.09 -6.80 -11.68
N THR A 154 -8.29 -7.28 -12.63
CA THR A 154 -7.17 -8.21 -12.40
C THR A 154 -5.88 -7.73 -13.06
N LYS A 155 -5.91 -6.50 -13.59
CA LYS A 155 -4.78 -5.81 -14.23
C LYS A 155 -4.94 -4.31 -14.00
N SER A 156 -3.82 -3.60 -14.06
CA SER A 156 -3.84 -2.14 -14.07
C SER A 156 -4.64 -1.61 -15.28
N VAL A 157 -5.37 -0.53 -15.06
CA VAL A 157 -6.11 0.19 -16.11
C VAL A 157 -5.27 1.25 -16.81
N LYS A 158 -4.04 1.46 -16.37
CA LYS A 158 -3.11 2.38 -17.01
C LYS A 158 -2.81 1.95 -18.43
N ASP A 159 -2.99 2.88 -19.38
CA ASP A 159 -2.77 2.67 -20.82
C ASP A 159 -3.55 1.46 -21.40
N SER A 160 -4.62 1.04 -20.73
CA SER A 160 -5.42 -0.14 -21.10
C SER A 160 -6.31 0.08 -22.32
N GLY A 161 -6.71 1.34 -22.57
CA GLY A 161 -7.67 1.70 -23.61
C GLY A 161 -9.11 1.23 -23.34
N LEU A 162 -9.44 0.79 -22.11
CA LEU A 162 -10.76 0.30 -21.69
C LEU A 162 -11.83 1.39 -21.70
#